data_4c459b03b7359ee815600a44e1653838
#
_entry.id   4c459b03b7359ee815600a44e1653838
#
_cell.length_a   1.000
_cell.length_b   1.000
_cell.length_c   1.000
_cell.angle_alpha   90.00
_cell.angle_beta   90.00
_cell.angle_gamma   90.00
#
_symmetry.space_group_name_H-M   'P 1'
#
loop_
_entity.id
_entity.type
_entity.pdbx_description
1 polymer ?
#
loop_
_entity_poly.entity_id
_entity_poly.type
_entity_poly.pdbx_seq_one_letter_code
_entity_poly.pdbx_strand_id
1 'polypeptide(L)'
;MAPGILLSFLIGYFLMLLGISYFTSKKSSDNSTFFTANRNSKWYLVAFGMIGTALSGVTFISVPGEVGNPAGNEFKYFQFVLGNAIGFIIIATVLLPLYYRMNLTSIYTYIEERLGTYSYKTAASIFLLSRTIGSSFRLYLVVIVLQRFIFDSYGVPFWATVLISLALIWSYTFKGGLKTIIITDTLQTLFLVSSVILTIYFICDSLGLNLVQAFETIKNSGYSKVFFYEDFMTSKFHVSKQLLGGIFVTIAMTGLDQDMMQKNLSCNNIKEAQKNMFTFTTVFVIINIFFLSVGALLYVYASKNGIELPLDHITGKPRTDFLFPEIAFNHLSLIPAVVFMLGLTAATFATTDSALTALTTSFCVDFLGFSKRKDLNSVAAIRTRHIVHIGLSLLMFMVIVLFNVVNNAAVVSAIFTVASYTYGPLLGLYGFGLFMKNRGVKDKLVPFICLLSPVICFLLNANSKTLMAGYVFDNELIVVNGLITFIGLLLISRPATSKTQF
;
A
#
# COMPACT_ATOMS: atom_id res chain seq x y z
N MET A 1 -9.24 1.52 28.89
CA MET A 1 -10.64 1.85 28.50
C MET A 1 -11.53 0.64 28.50
N ALA A 2 -12.88 0.79 28.55
CA ALA A 2 -13.79 -0.34 28.44
C ALA A 2 -13.82 -0.87 26.99
N PRO A 3 -13.33 -2.09 26.71
CA PRO A 3 -13.25 -2.66 25.35
C PRO A 3 -14.61 -2.74 24.65
N GLY A 4 -15.71 -2.91 25.42
CA GLY A 4 -17.07 -2.97 24.88
C GLY A 4 -17.53 -1.67 24.22
N ILE A 5 -17.09 -0.50 24.71
CA ILE A 5 -17.41 0.79 24.08
C ILE A 5 -16.70 0.89 22.71
N LEU A 6 -15.42 0.55 22.65
CA LEU A 6 -14.68 0.55 21.41
C LEU A 6 -15.30 -0.42 20.39
N LEU A 7 -15.67 -1.62 20.84
CA LEU A 7 -16.36 -2.62 20.00
C LEU A 7 -17.69 -2.09 19.44
N SER A 8 -18.48 -1.36 20.24
CA SER A 8 -19.75 -0.80 19.76
C SER A 8 -19.57 0.23 18.65
N PHE A 9 -18.57 1.10 18.74
CA PHE A 9 -18.21 2.04 17.66
C PHE A 9 -17.71 1.31 16.41
N LEU A 10 -16.92 0.25 16.59
CA LEU A 10 -16.44 -0.58 15.48
C LEU A 10 -17.61 -1.26 14.74
N ILE A 11 -18.57 -1.84 15.48
CA ILE A 11 -19.79 -2.42 14.91
C ILE A 11 -20.60 -1.37 14.17
N GLY A 12 -20.81 -0.18 14.75
CA GLY A 12 -21.52 0.94 14.11
C GLY A 12 -20.87 1.36 12.79
N TYR A 13 -19.52 1.44 12.76
CA TYR A 13 -18.77 1.73 11.56
C TYR A 13 -18.98 0.66 10.46
N PHE A 14 -18.95 -0.63 10.82
CA PHE A 14 -19.21 -1.70 9.85
C PHE A 14 -20.65 -1.73 9.35
N LEU A 15 -21.63 -1.48 10.20
CA LEU A 15 -23.03 -1.38 9.78
C LEU A 15 -23.22 -0.24 8.77
N MET A 16 -22.52 0.88 8.95
CA MET A 16 -22.52 1.98 7.99
C MET A 16 -21.92 1.55 6.65
N LEU A 17 -20.76 0.88 6.62
CA LEU A 17 -20.14 0.37 5.37
C LEU A 17 -21.04 -0.64 4.66
N LEU A 18 -21.67 -1.55 5.39
CA LEU A 18 -22.64 -2.51 4.84
C LEU A 18 -23.85 -1.80 4.24
N GLY A 19 -24.39 -0.77 4.92
CA GLY A 19 -25.46 0.07 4.40
C GLY A 19 -25.08 0.73 3.07
N ILE A 20 -23.91 1.36 2.99
CA ILE A 20 -23.40 1.98 1.76
C ILE A 20 -23.26 0.93 0.65
N SER A 21 -22.65 -0.22 0.96
CA SER A 21 -22.51 -1.31 0.01
C SER A 21 -23.86 -1.81 -0.52
N TYR A 22 -24.85 -1.96 0.34
CA TYR A 22 -26.21 -2.36 -0.06
C TYR A 22 -26.82 -1.37 -1.07
N PHE A 23 -26.76 -0.08 -0.79
CA PHE A 23 -27.32 0.95 -1.69
C PHE A 23 -26.56 1.08 -3.02
N THR A 24 -25.22 0.97 -2.99
CA THR A 24 -24.37 1.11 -4.16
C THR A 24 -24.39 -0.12 -5.07
N SER A 25 -24.52 -1.32 -4.49
CA SER A 25 -24.50 -2.59 -5.24
C SER A 25 -25.88 -3.02 -5.77
N LYS A 26 -26.97 -2.39 -5.32
CA LYS A 26 -28.35 -2.78 -5.69
C LYS A 26 -28.64 -2.77 -7.21
N LYS A 27 -27.89 -1.99 -7.99
CA LYS A 27 -28.04 -1.84 -9.46
C LYS A 27 -26.88 -2.43 -10.27
N SER A 28 -25.88 -3.08 -9.69
CA SER A 28 -24.66 -3.42 -10.40
C SER A 28 -23.87 -4.54 -9.74
N SER A 29 -24.25 -5.79 -10.07
CA SER A 29 -23.49 -6.99 -9.66
C SER A 29 -22.73 -7.65 -10.82
N ASP A 30 -22.67 -7.00 -11.96
CA ASP A 30 -22.01 -7.49 -13.17
C ASP A 30 -20.47 -7.35 -13.11
N ASN A 31 -19.79 -8.16 -13.91
CA ASN A 31 -18.33 -8.19 -13.90
C ASN A 31 -17.70 -6.92 -14.50
N SER A 32 -18.37 -6.23 -15.43
CA SER A 32 -17.88 -4.96 -15.97
C SER A 32 -17.86 -3.84 -14.92
N THR A 33 -18.92 -3.74 -14.12
CA THR A 33 -18.95 -2.82 -12.98
C THR A 33 -17.92 -3.20 -11.91
N PHE A 34 -17.77 -4.50 -11.64
CA PHE A 34 -16.81 -4.99 -10.65
C PHE A 34 -15.37 -4.64 -11.03
N PHE A 35 -14.97 -4.82 -12.29
CA PHE A 35 -13.59 -4.65 -12.74
C PHE A 35 -13.20 -3.21 -13.02
N THR A 36 -14.10 -2.41 -13.62
CA THR A 36 -13.76 -1.08 -14.14
C THR A 36 -14.69 0.04 -13.71
N ALA A 37 -15.70 -0.25 -12.85
CA ALA A 37 -16.77 0.70 -12.51
C ALA A 37 -17.41 1.34 -13.77
N ASN A 38 -17.46 0.57 -14.88
CA ASN A 38 -17.94 1.02 -16.20
C ASN A 38 -17.19 2.26 -16.75
N ARG A 39 -15.98 2.57 -16.23
CA ARG A 39 -15.18 3.76 -16.58
C ARG A 39 -15.96 5.07 -16.47
N ASN A 40 -16.80 5.18 -15.45
CA ASN A 40 -17.65 6.34 -15.20
C ASN A 40 -17.52 6.89 -13.79
N SER A 41 -16.31 6.79 -13.23
CA SER A 41 -16.01 7.29 -11.88
C SER A 41 -15.60 8.75 -11.96
N LYS A 42 -16.14 9.55 -11.06
CA LYS A 42 -15.77 10.97 -10.95
C LYS A 42 -14.36 11.10 -10.37
N TRP A 43 -13.48 11.83 -11.03
CA TRP A 43 -12.07 11.96 -10.70
C TRP A 43 -11.80 12.33 -9.24
N TYR A 44 -12.61 13.21 -8.63
CA TYR A 44 -12.42 13.63 -7.24
C TYR A 44 -12.74 12.52 -6.23
N LEU A 45 -13.74 11.66 -6.50
CA LEU A 45 -14.01 10.50 -5.65
C LEU A 45 -12.86 9.49 -5.75
N VAL A 46 -12.32 9.30 -6.97
CA VAL A 46 -11.16 8.42 -7.18
C VAL A 46 -9.94 8.98 -6.45
N ALA A 47 -9.69 10.30 -6.51
CA ALA A 47 -8.56 10.93 -5.81
C ALA A 47 -8.63 10.70 -4.30
N PHE A 48 -9.80 10.96 -3.70
CA PHE A 48 -10.01 10.72 -2.27
C PHE A 48 -9.89 9.22 -1.93
N GLY A 49 -10.49 8.32 -2.71
CA GLY A 49 -10.36 6.88 -2.50
C GLY A 49 -8.92 6.39 -2.61
N MET A 50 -8.14 6.93 -3.54
CA MET A 50 -6.72 6.60 -3.69
C MET A 50 -5.89 7.05 -2.48
N ILE A 51 -6.22 8.19 -1.85
CA ILE A 51 -5.55 8.65 -0.63
C ILE A 51 -5.71 7.60 0.47
N GLY A 52 -6.93 7.12 0.73
CA GLY A 52 -7.18 6.08 1.75
C GLY A 52 -6.47 4.76 1.45
N THR A 53 -6.38 4.38 0.18
CA THR A 53 -5.65 3.16 -0.22
C THR A 53 -4.13 3.31 -0.09
N ALA A 54 -3.58 4.47 -0.39
CA ALA A 54 -2.15 4.73 -0.29
C ALA A 54 -1.68 4.95 1.16
N LEU A 55 -2.49 5.66 1.95
CA LEU A 55 -2.27 5.93 3.37
C LEU A 55 -2.87 4.79 4.22
N SER A 56 -2.26 3.64 4.16
CA SER A 56 -2.71 2.44 4.88
C SER A 56 -2.58 2.57 6.40
N GLY A 57 -3.14 1.61 7.14
CA GLY A 57 -2.94 1.49 8.59
C GLY A 57 -1.46 1.46 9.01
N VAL A 58 -0.57 0.95 8.14
CA VAL A 58 0.88 1.02 8.34
C VAL A 58 1.35 2.48 8.36
N THR A 59 0.94 3.30 7.40
CA THR A 59 1.27 4.74 7.40
C THR A 59 0.72 5.42 8.65
N PHE A 60 -0.51 5.05 9.06
CA PHE A 60 -1.18 5.63 10.22
C PHE A 60 -0.45 5.39 11.54
N ILE A 61 0.15 4.21 11.71
CA ILE A 61 0.82 3.80 12.97
C ILE A 61 2.34 3.92 12.86
N SER A 62 2.94 3.32 11.82
CA SER A 62 4.37 3.16 11.76
C SER A 62 5.10 4.45 11.38
N VAL A 63 4.52 5.31 10.54
CA VAL A 63 5.18 6.59 10.19
C VAL A 63 5.32 7.49 11.42
N PRO A 64 4.28 7.74 12.24
CA PRO A 64 4.44 8.43 13.51
C PRO A 64 5.37 7.69 14.49
N GLY A 65 5.27 6.38 14.58
CA GLY A 65 6.09 5.55 15.47
C GLY A 65 7.60 5.63 15.17
N GLU A 66 7.96 5.75 13.91
CA GLU A 66 9.37 5.80 13.48
C GLU A 66 10.05 7.15 13.73
N VAL A 67 9.30 8.24 13.97
CA VAL A 67 9.86 9.60 14.14
C VAL A 67 10.88 9.66 15.26
N GLY A 68 10.57 9.11 16.42
CA GLY A 68 11.49 9.09 17.58
C GLY A 68 12.16 7.72 17.78
N ASN A 69 12.28 6.90 16.74
CA ASN A 69 13.02 5.65 16.81
C ASN A 69 14.46 5.92 17.29
N PRO A 70 14.99 5.15 18.28
CA PRO A 70 16.36 5.30 18.75
C PRO A 70 17.46 5.24 17.68
N ALA A 71 17.13 4.73 16.48
CA ALA A 71 18.01 4.77 15.32
C ALA A 71 18.15 6.15 14.66
N GLY A 72 17.50 7.21 15.20
CA GLY A 72 17.60 8.58 14.68
C GLY A 72 16.79 8.81 13.41
N ASN A 73 15.52 8.39 13.41
CA ASN A 73 14.71 8.46 12.19
C ASN A 73 14.12 9.84 11.90
N GLU A 74 13.73 10.62 12.90
CA GLU A 74 13.22 11.98 12.76
C GLU A 74 12.20 12.12 11.60
N PHE A 75 12.26 13.18 10.79
CA PHE A 75 11.39 13.38 9.61
C PHE A 75 12.00 12.82 8.30
N LYS A 76 12.98 11.91 8.35
CA LYS A 76 13.60 11.32 7.15
C LYS A 76 12.63 10.74 6.15
N TYR A 77 11.50 10.17 6.63
CA TYR A 77 10.47 9.61 5.75
C TYR A 77 9.92 10.64 4.78
N PHE A 78 9.99 11.93 5.10
CA PHE A 78 9.54 12.98 4.19
C PHE A 78 10.39 13.07 2.92
N GLN A 79 11.69 12.75 2.98
CA GLN A 79 12.53 12.62 1.78
C GLN A 79 11.99 11.57 0.81
N PHE A 80 11.56 10.41 1.37
CA PHE A 80 10.93 9.34 0.59
C PHE A 80 9.58 9.80 0.00
N VAL A 81 8.77 10.55 0.75
CA VAL A 81 7.50 11.14 0.28
C VAL A 81 7.72 12.13 -0.88
N LEU A 82 8.79 12.94 -0.85
CA LEU A 82 9.13 13.80 -1.99
C LEU A 82 9.52 12.97 -3.23
N GLY A 83 10.24 11.87 -3.04
CA GLY A 83 10.48 10.90 -4.10
C GLY A 83 9.18 10.32 -4.67
N ASN A 84 8.24 9.94 -3.79
CA ASN A 84 6.92 9.44 -4.21
C ASN A 84 6.18 10.47 -5.07
N ALA A 85 6.22 11.75 -4.71
CA ALA A 85 5.58 12.80 -5.49
C ALA A 85 6.12 12.87 -6.93
N ILE A 86 7.43 12.76 -7.11
CA ILE A 86 8.06 12.69 -8.44
C ILE A 86 7.59 11.43 -9.17
N GLY A 87 7.55 10.28 -8.49
CA GLY A 87 7.06 9.02 -9.05
C GLY A 87 5.62 9.11 -9.54
N PHE A 88 4.72 9.74 -8.77
CA PHE A 88 3.32 9.97 -9.17
C PHE A 88 3.20 10.88 -10.41
N ILE A 89 4.04 11.91 -10.53
CA ILE A 89 4.09 12.77 -11.73
C ILE A 89 4.50 11.93 -12.95
N ILE A 90 5.50 11.06 -12.82
CA ILE A 90 5.92 10.15 -13.90
C ILE A 90 4.78 9.21 -14.30
N ILE A 91 4.07 8.63 -13.33
CA ILE A 91 2.90 7.79 -13.60
C ILE A 91 1.83 8.58 -14.38
N ALA A 92 1.50 9.79 -13.92
CA ALA A 92 0.48 10.64 -14.54
C ALA A 92 0.83 11.03 -15.99
N THR A 93 2.10 11.24 -16.30
CA THR A 93 2.56 11.77 -17.58
C THR A 93 3.03 10.69 -18.57
N VAL A 94 3.47 9.53 -18.08
CA VAL A 94 4.02 8.45 -18.92
C VAL A 94 3.11 7.22 -18.94
N LEU A 95 2.77 6.65 -17.79
CA LEU A 95 2.05 5.37 -17.72
C LEU A 95 0.55 5.52 -18.00
N LEU A 96 -0.13 6.51 -17.42
CA LEU A 96 -1.56 6.71 -17.67
C LEU A 96 -1.88 6.97 -19.14
N PRO A 97 -1.15 7.84 -19.88
CA PRO A 97 -1.36 7.98 -21.33
C PRO A 97 -1.22 6.67 -22.11
N LEU A 98 -0.24 5.85 -21.75
CA LEU A 98 -0.05 4.52 -22.35
C LEU A 98 -1.26 3.62 -22.11
N TYR A 99 -1.70 3.49 -20.87
CA TYR A 99 -2.79 2.59 -20.48
C TYR A 99 -4.15 3.03 -21.06
N TYR A 100 -4.41 4.34 -21.11
CA TYR A 100 -5.64 4.87 -21.74
C TYR A 100 -5.66 4.68 -23.26
N ARG A 101 -4.51 4.92 -23.94
CA ARG A 101 -4.40 4.70 -25.38
C ARG A 101 -4.68 3.25 -25.78
N MET A 102 -4.23 2.29 -24.95
CA MET A 102 -4.45 0.86 -25.18
C MET A 102 -5.79 0.35 -24.62
N ASN A 103 -6.58 1.20 -23.97
CA ASN A 103 -7.88 0.85 -23.40
C ASN A 103 -7.85 -0.37 -22.45
N LEU A 104 -6.82 -0.47 -21.61
CA LEU A 104 -6.55 -1.64 -20.78
C LEU A 104 -7.57 -1.84 -19.66
N THR A 105 -7.91 -3.09 -19.35
CA THR A 105 -8.58 -3.50 -18.11
C THR A 105 -7.58 -4.04 -17.11
N SER A 106 -6.64 -4.86 -17.55
CA SER A 106 -5.43 -5.23 -16.82
C SER A 106 -4.23 -4.50 -17.42
N ILE A 107 -3.43 -3.85 -16.58
CA ILE A 107 -2.22 -3.15 -17.04
C ILE A 107 -1.19 -4.13 -17.60
N TYR A 108 -1.23 -5.41 -17.19
CA TYR A 108 -0.29 -6.45 -17.65
C TYR A 108 -0.53 -6.86 -19.11
N THR A 109 -1.70 -6.55 -19.70
CA THR A 109 -1.94 -6.75 -21.13
C THR A 109 -0.94 -5.97 -22.00
N TYR A 110 -0.44 -4.81 -21.52
CA TYR A 110 0.67 -4.11 -22.18
C TYR A 110 1.89 -5.04 -22.38
N ILE A 111 2.23 -5.83 -21.36
CA ILE A 111 3.35 -6.78 -21.44
C ILE A 111 3.04 -7.91 -22.43
N GLU A 112 1.77 -8.39 -22.50
CA GLU A 112 1.35 -9.41 -23.48
C GLU A 112 1.63 -8.94 -24.91
N GLU A 113 1.17 -7.72 -25.23
CA GLU A 113 1.30 -7.16 -26.58
C GLU A 113 2.77 -6.83 -26.93
N ARG A 114 3.54 -6.43 -25.93
CA ARG A 114 4.90 -5.93 -26.14
C ARG A 114 5.98 -7.01 -26.10
N LEU A 115 5.88 -7.99 -25.23
CA LEU A 115 6.92 -9.00 -24.97
C LEU A 115 6.45 -10.43 -25.22
N GLY A 116 5.17 -10.73 -24.97
CA GLY A 116 4.56 -12.03 -25.20
C GLY A 116 3.82 -12.60 -23.99
N THR A 117 3.23 -13.77 -24.18
CA THR A 117 2.31 -14.39 -23.21
C THR A 117 3.00 -14.88 -21.94
N TYR A 118 4.23 -15.42 -22.03
CA TYR A 118 4.97 -15.85 -20.84
C TYR A 118 5.38 -14.64 -19.99
N SER A 119 5.85 -13.58 -20.60
CA SER A 119 6.15 -12.29 -19.93
C SER A 119 4.92 -11.71 -19.22
N TYR A 120 3.77 -11.72 -19.89
CA TYR A 120 2.49 -11.28 -19.36
C TYR A 120 2.08 -12.09 -18.12
N LYS A 121 2.06 -13.41 -18.23
CA LYS A 121 1.70 -14.29 -17.11
C LYS A 121 2.66 -14.12 -15.93
N THR A 122 3.95 -13.94 -16.21
CA THR A 122 4.95 -13.68 -15.18
C THR A 122 4.68 -12.37 -14.45
N ALA A 123 4.42 -11.28 -15.20
CA ALA A 123 4.08 -9.98 -14.60
C ALA A 123 2.84 -10.05 -13.71
N ALA A 124 1.76 -10.69 -14.21
CA ALA A 124 0.53 -10.88 -13.44
C ALA A 124 0.76 -11.76 -12.20
N SER A 125 1.57 -12.83 -12.29
CA SER A 125 1.92 -13.69 -11.15
C SER A 125 2.71 -12.95 -10.08
N ILE A 126 3.67 -12.13 -10.49
CA ILE A 126 4.47 -11.29 -9.58
C ILE A 126 3.55 -10.31 -8.83
N PHE A 127 2.61 -9.66 -9.54
CA PHE A 127 1.61 -8.80 -8.90
C PHE A 127 0.76 -9.57 -7.88
N LEU A 128 0.20 -10.72 -8.27
CA LEU A 128 -0.62 -11.52 -7.35
C LEU A 128 0.14 -11.87 -6.07
N LEU A 129 1.39 -12.32 -6.21
CA LEU A 129 2.25 -12.66 -5.08
C LEU A 129 2.54 -11.42 -4.21
N SER A 130 3.07 -10.37 -4.82
CA SER A 130 3.51 -9.15 -4.14
C SER A 130 2.36 -8.47 -3.41
N ARG A 131 1.22 -8.34 -4.08
CA ARG A 131 0.05 -7.64 -3.54
C ARG A 131 -0.63 -8.45 -2.43
N THR A 132 -0.70 -9.79 -2.56
CA THR A 132 -1.21 -10.66 -1.50
C THR A 132 -0.38 -10.52 -0.23
N ILE A 133 0.95 -10.63 -0.32
CA ILE A 133 1.83 -10.50 0.84
C ILE A 133 1.75 -9.07 1.42
N GLY A 134 1.89 -8.05 0.57
CA GLY A 134 1.89 -6.66 1.02
C GLY A 134 0.58 -6.21 1.67
N SER A 135 -0.58 -6.69 1.18
CA SER A 135 -1.88 -6.40 1.78
C SER A 135 -2.12 -7.19 3.06
N SER A 136 -1.64 -8.44 3.12
CA SER A 136 -1.70 -9.26 4.33
C SER A 136 -0.91 -8.62 5.47
N PHE A 137 0.29 -8.09 5.21
CA PHE A 137 1.10 -7.41 6.23
C PHE A 137 0.45 -6.12 6.72
N ARG A 138 -0.22 -5.37 5.83
CA ARG A 138 -0.97 -4.18 6.23
C ARG A 138 -2.16 -4.51 7.13
N LEU A 139 -2.93 -5.53 6.78
CA LEU A 139 -4.05 -5.98 7.60
C LEU A 139 -3.57 -6.55 8.93
N TYR A 140 -2.47 -7.31 8.94
CA TYR A 140 -1.86 -7.85 10.16
C TYR A 140 -1.65 -6.76 11.22
N LEU A 141 -1.06 -5.61 10.84
CA LEU A 141 -0.75 -4.55 11.79
C LEU A 141 -1.99 -4.05 12.53
N VAL A 142 -3.11 -3.91 11.83
CA VAL A 142 -4.35 -3.45 12.45
C VAL A 142 -5.01 -4.54 13.25
N VAL A 143 -5.02 -5.76 12.73
CA VAL A 143 -5.58 -6.91 13.47
C VAL A 143 -4.85 -7.11 14.81
N ILE A 144 -3.53 -6.96 14.86
CA ILE A 144 -2.78 -7.10 16.14
C ILE A 144 -3.10 -5.97 17.13
N VAL A 145 -3.39 -4.76 16.64
CA VAL A 145 -3.85 -3.66 17.51
C VAL A 145 -5.26 -3.93 18.01
N LEU A 146 -6.19 -4.32 17.14
CA LEU A 146 -7.56 -4.67 17.55
C LEU A 146 -7.56 -5.86 18.52
N GLN A 147 -6.70 -6.86 18.26
CA GLN A 147 -6.50 -8.00 19.14
C GLN A 147 -6.12 -7.54 20.54
N ARG A 148 -4.99 -6.83 20.66
CA ARG A 148 -4.42 -6.43 21.94
C ARG A 148 -5.33 -5.52 22.76
N PHE A 149 -6.00 -4.55 22.13
CA PHE A 149 -6.76 -3.52 22.84
C PHE A 149 -8.27 -3.79 22.96
N ILE A 150 -8.80 -4.75 22.19
CA ILE A 150 -10.23 -5.07 22.22
C ILE A 150 -10.45 -6.58 22.44
N PHE A 151 -9.98 -7.44 21.55
CA PHE A 151 -10.40 -8.84 21.49
C PHE A 151 -9.74 -9.74 22.53
N ASP A 152 -8.52 -9.42 23.01
CA ASP A 152 -7.87 -10.19 24.09
C ASP A 152 -8.69 -10.17 25.37
N SER A 153 -9.38 -9.06 25.67
CA SER A 153 -10.26 -8.96 26.84
C SER A 153 -11.48 -9.89 26.79
N TYR A 154 -11.83 -10.40 25.61
CA TYR A 154 -12.91 -11.36 25.38
C TYR A 154 -12.40 -12.79 25.15
N GLY A 155 -11.10 -13.03 25.26
CA GLY A 155 -10.49 -14.33 25.00
C GLY A 155 -10.58 -14.82 23.55
N VAL A 156 -10.79 -13.91 22.59
CA VAL A 156 -10.87 -14.25 21.17
C VAL A 156 -9.47 -14.56 20.64
N PRO A 157 -9.20 -15.73 20.04
CA PRO A 157 -7.89 -16.06 19.52
C PRO A 157 -7.57 -15.23 18.27
N PHE A 158 -6.27 -14.91 18.04
CA PHE A 158 -5.81 -14.07 16.94
C PHE A 158 -6.36 -14.48 15.57
N TRP A 159 -6.34 -15.78 15.24
CA TRP A 159 -6.84 -16.27 13.95
C TRP A 159 -8.34 -15.95 13.75
N ALA A 160 -9.13 -15.93 14.83
CA ALA A 160 -10.54 -15.58 14.73
C ALA A 160 -10.74 -14.08 14.47
N THR A 161 -9.92 -13.20 15.05
CA THR A 161 -9.92 -11.77 14.75
C THR A 161 -9.55 -11.49 13.28
N VAL A 162 -8.57 -12.22 12.73
CA VAL A 162 -8.23 -12.16 11.31
C VAL A 162 -9.41 -12.57 10.44
N LEU A 163 -10.05 -13.71 10.79
CA LEU A 163 -11.18 -14.24 10.02
C LEU A 163 -12.38 -13.28 10.03
N ILE A 164 -12.72 -12.73 11.21
CA ILE A 164 -13.79 -11.73 11.37
C ILE A 164 -13.48 -10.50 10.49
N SER A 165 -12.26 -9.98 10.55
CA SER A 165 -11.86 -8.81 9.76
C SER A 165 -12.00 -9.04 8.25
N LEU A 166 -11.52 -10.19 7.76
CA LEU A 166 -11.63 -10.55 6.34
C LEU A 166 -13.08 -10.83 5.93
N ALA A 167 -13.88 -11.48 6.78
CA ALA A 167 -15.31 -11.72 6.52
C ALA A 167 -16.09 -10.40 6.42
N LEU A 168 -15.78 -9.43 7.28
CA LEU A 168 -16.37 -8.10 7.23
C LEU A 168 -15.99 -7.38 5.92
N ILE A 169 -14.72 -7.36 5.53
CA ILE A 169 -14.26 -6.78 4.26
C ILE A 169 -14.97 -7.45 3.10
N TRP A 170 -14.99 -8.78 3.07
CA TRP A 170 -15.65 -9.54 2.04
C TRP A 170 -17.15 -9.19 1.92
N SER A 171 -17.84 -9.01 3.05
CA SER A 171 -19.29 -8.82 3.10
C SER A 171 -19.77 -7.56 2.37
N TYR A 172 -18.97 -6.50 2.31
CA TYR A 172 -19.35 -5.28 1.60
C TYR A 172 -18.69 -5.14 0.22
N THR A 173 -17.67 -5.95 -0.12
CA THR A 173 -16.94 -5.83 -1.39
C THR A 173 -17.42 -6.81 -2.47
N PHE A 174 -17.94 -7.99 -2.10
CA PHE A 174 -18.16 -9.12 -3.02
C PHE A 174 -19.15 -8.85 -4.16
N LYS A 175 -20.11 -7.93 -3.98
CA LYS A 175 -21.10 -7.57 -5.01
C LYS A 175 -20.69 -6.39 -5.87
N GLY A 176 -20.37 -5.28 -5.25
CA GLY A 176 -20.22 -4.00 -5.92
C GLY A 176 -18.83 -3.75 -6.52
N GLY A 177 -17.81 -4.49 -6.07
CA GLY A 177 -16.45 -4.36 -6.56
C GLY A 177 -15.94 -2.91 -6.57
N LEU A 178 -15.22 -2.52 -7.62
CA LEU A 178 -14.56 -1.21 -7.72
C LEU A 178 -15.52 -0.02 -7.54
N LYS A 179 -16.76 -0.11 -8.02
CA LYS A 179 -17.74 0.99 -7.87
C LYS A 179 -18.10 1.27 -6.41
N THR A 180 -18.31 0.22 -5.61
CA THR A 180 -18.58 0.36 -4.18
C THR A 180 -17.33 0.85 -3.45
N ILE A 181 -16.17 0.28 -3.76
CA ILE A 181 -14.89 0.63 -3.14
C ILE A 181 -14.58 2.13 -3.30
N ILE A 182 -14.74 2.72 -4.46
CA ILE A 182 -14.50 4.16 -4.66
C ILE A 182 -15.33 5.02 -3.69
N ILE A 183 -16.55 4.62 -3.38
CA ILE A 183 -17.43 5.36 -2.46
C ILE A 183 -17.05 5.07 -1.00
N THR A 184 -16.84 3.81 -0.64
CA THR A 184 -16.43 3.44 0.72
C THR A 184 -15.06 4.02 1.06
N ASP A 185 -14.09 3.97 0.13
CA ASP A 185 -12.77 4.54 0.32
C ASP A 185 -12.78 6.06 0.49
N THR A 186 -13.67 6.76 -0.22
CA THR A 186 -13.84 8.21 -0.02
C THR A 186 -14.26 8.53 1.42
N LEU A 187 -15.21 7.77 1.96
CA LEU A 187 -15.64 7.91 3.36
C LEU A 187 -14.53 7.48 4.33
N GLN A 188 -13.88 6.37 4.06
CA GLN A 188 -12.76 5.87 4.87
C GLN A 188 -11.60 6.86 4.92
N THR A 189 -11.31 7.51 3.80
CA THR A 189 -10.32 8.60 3.73
C THR A 189 -10.73 9.79 4.60
N LEU A 190 -12.01 10.13 4.62
CA LEU A 190 -12.52 11.19 5.50
C LEU A 190 -12.29 10.85 6.98
N PHE A 191 -12.60 9.62 7.41
CA PHE A 191 -12.31 9.15 8.76
C PHE A 191 -10.82 9.18 9.09
N LEU A 192 -9.98 8.70 8.16
CA LEU A 192 -8.51 8.71 8.32
C LEU A 192 -7.99 10.13 8.51
N VAL A 193 -8.31 11.05 7.60
CA VAL A 193 -7.80 12.44 7.65
C VAL A 193 -8.33 13.17 8.89
N SER A 194 -9.63 13.03 9.19
CA SER A 194 -10.21 13.60 10.39
C SER A 194 -9.54 13.07 11.66
N SER A 195 -9.23 11.77 11.70
CA SER A 195 -8.56 11.14 12.84
C SER A 195 -7.16 11.72 13.05
N VAL A 196 -6.38 11.95 12.01
CA VAL A 196 -5.05 12.57 12.11
C VAL A 196 -5.14 13.99 12.67
N ILE A 197 -6.05 14.80 12.11
CA ILE A 197 -6.24 16.21 12.56
C ILE A 197 -6.71 16.26 14.01
N LEU A 198 -7.71 15.44 14.36
CA LEU A 198 -8.24 15.40 15.73
C LEU A 198 -7.20 14.86 16.73
N THR A 199 -6.36 13.90 16.32
CA THR A 199 -5.27 13.43 17.17
C THR A 199 -4.28 14.55 17.52
N ILE A 200 -3.88 15.35 16.52
CA ILE A 200 -3.04 16.53 16.78
C ILE A 200 -3.71 17.46 17.79
N TYR A 201 -4.99 17.76 17.55
CA TYR A 201 -5.76 18.62 18.44
C TYR A 201 -5.78 18.10 19.89
N PHE A 202 -6.12 16.81 20.10
CA PHE A 202 -6.20 16.24 21.45
C PHE A 202 -4.85 16.13 22.15
N ILE A 203 -3.76 15.84 21.44
CA ILE A 203 -2.42 15.83 22.04
C ILE A 203 -2.02 17.26 22.41
N CYS A 204 -2.26 18.25 21.55
CA CYS A 204 -1.97 19.65 21.86
C CYS A 204 -2.76 20.13 23.05
N ASP A 205 -4.06 19.83 23.12
CA ASP A 205 -4.93 20.16 24.26
C ASP A 205 -4.39 19.55 25.56
N SER A 206 -4.06 18.26 25.54
CA SER A 206 -3.47 17.56 26.70
C SER A 206 -2.10 18.12 27.13
N LEU A 207 -1.33 18.70 26.21
CA LEU A 207 -0.06 19.37 26.50
C LEU A 207 -0.21 20.84 26.87
N GLY A 208 -1.42 21.42 26.74
CA GLY A 208 -1.70 22.84 26.96
C GLY A 208 -1.08 23.73 25.87
N LEU A 209 -0.98 23.24 24.63
CA LEU A 209 -0.34 23.93 23.51
C LEU A 209 -1.38 24.48 22.54
N ASN A 210 -1.21 25.73 22.10
CA ASN A 210 -1.89 26.22 20.92
C ASN A 210 -1.15 25.79 19.62
N LEU A 211 -1.73 26.04 18.44
CA LEU A 211 -1.15 25.61 17.16
C LEU A 211 0.26 26.18 16.91
N VAL A 212 0.52 27.43 17.28
CA VAL A 212 1.84 28.05 17.11
C VAL A 212 2.86 27.39 18.04
N GLN A 213 2.50 27.22 19.31
CA GLN A 213 3.32 26.52 20.30
C GLN A 213 3.58 25.07 19.93
N ALA A 214 2.59 24.38 19.33
CA ALA A 214 2.77 23.02 18.82
C ALA A 214 3.83 22.97 17.71
N PHE A 215 3.79 23.91 16.77
CA PHE A 215 4.81 24.01 15.70
C PHE A 215 6.20 24.30 16.28
N GLU A 216 6.31 25.24 17.23
CA GLU A 216 7.58 25.53 17.91
C GLU A 216 8.10 24.34 18.72
N THR A 217 7.20 23.61 19.38
CA THR A 217 7.53 22.39 20.12
C THR A 217 8.09 21.31 19.18
N ILE A 218 7.46 21.07 18.04
CA ILE A 218 7.95 20.12 17.02
C ILE A 218 9.31 20.58 16.51
N LYS A 219 9.46 21.86 16.16
CA LYS A 219 10.73 22.40 15.64
C LYS A 219 11.89 22.25 16.65
N ASN A 220 11.61 22.44 17.93
CA ASN A 220 12.62 22.40 19.01
C ASN A 220 12.79 21.00 19.61
N SER A 221 11.98 20.01 19.25
CA SER A 221 11.98 18.66 19.83
C SER A 221 13.20 17.80 19.43
N GLY A 222 13.98 18.23 18.41
CA GLY A 222 15.03 17.40 17.83
C GLY A 222 14.52 16.36 16.82
N TYR A 223 13.20 16.22 16.65
CA TYR A 223 12.60 15.22 15.71
C TYR A 223 12.29 15.77 14.31
N SER A 224 12.52 17.06 14.05
CA SER A 224 12.05 17.74 12.84
C SER A 224 13.05 17.79 11.68
N LYS A 225 14.22 17.18 11.82
CA LYS A 225 15.24 17.14 10.72
C LYS A 225 14.69 16.29 9.57
N VAL A 226 14.67 16.89 8.37
CA VAL A 226 14.13 16.27 7.15
C VAL A 226 15.24 15.69 6.28
N PHE A 227 16.30 16.49 6.00
CA PHE A 227 17.30 16.12 5.02
C PHE A 227 18.58 15.61 5.67
N PHE A 228 19.03 14.44 5.21
CA PHE A 228 20.22 13.73 5.68
C PHE A 228 21.21 13.60 4.52
N TYR A 229 22.34 14.28 4.62
CA TYR A 229 23.38 14.31 3.59
C TYR A 229 24.64 13.55 3.99
N GLU A 230 24.69 13.11 5.25
CA GLU A 230 25.86 12.46 5.82
C GLU A 230 25.91 10.98 5.41
N ASP A 231 27.10 10.44 5.27
CA ASP A 231 27.38 8.99 5.15
C ASP A 231 26.65 8.27 4.01
N PHE A 232 26.78 8.75 2.78
CA PHE A 232 26.16 8.11 1.60
C PHE A 232 26.38 6.60 1.55
N MET A 233 27.55 6.11 1.91
CA MET A 233 27.87 4.68 1.80
C MET A 233 27.15 3.86 2.87
N THR A 234 27.19 4.31 4.13
CA THR A 234 26.77 3.50 5.29
C THR A 234 25.39 3.84 5.80
N SER A 235 24.90 5.08 5.57
CA SER A 235 23.57 5.49 6.01
C SER A 235 22.48 5.07 5.04
N LYS A 236 21.41 4.48 5.58
CA LYS A 236 20.17 4.24 4.85
C LYS A 236 19.39 5.54 4.59
N PHE A 237 19.66 6.59 5.35
CA PHE A 237 18.85 7.81 5.40
C PHE A 237 19.31 8.91 4.47
N HIS A 238 20.41 8.67 3.74
CA HIS A 238 20.93 9.66 2.80
C HIS A 238 19.88 10.07 1.78
N VAL A 239 19.77 11.39 1.53
CA VAL A 239 18.71 12.01 0.72
C VAL A 239 18.56 11.37 -0.67
N SER A 240 19.66 11.05 -1.34
CA SER A 240 19.60 10.43 -2.67
C SER A 240 19.00 9.04 -2.67
N LYS A 241 19.31 8.22 -1.65
CA LYS A 241 18.73 6.87 -1.50
C LYS A 241 17.22 6.96 -1.24
N GLN A 242 16.81 7.86 -0.35
CA GLN A 242 15.40 8.06 -0.02
C GLN A 242 14.60 8.61 -1.21
N LEU A 243 15.14 9.60 -1.94
CA LEU A 243 14.48 10.12 -3.14
C LEU A 243 14.37 9.06 -4.24
N LEU A 244 15.47 8.38 -4.58
CA LEU A 244 15.46 7.32 -5.60
C LEU A 244 14.54 6.18 -5.19
N GLY A 245 14.63 5.72 -3.95
CA GLY A 245 13.72 4.72 -3.40
C GLY A 245 12.26 5.16 -3.55
N GLY A 246 11.92 6.37 -3.12
CA GLY A 246 10.58 6.94 -3.24
C GLY A 246 10.07 6.96 -4.67
N ILE A 247 10.86 7.45 -5.63
CA ILE A 247 10.49 7.51 -7.06
C ILE A 247 10.15 6.10 -7.57
N PHE A 248 11.06 5.16 -7.45
CA PHE A 248 10.94 3.86 -8.10
C PHE A 248 10.01 2.90 -7.35
N VAL A 249 9.93 2.98 -6.02
CA VAL A 249 8.92 2.26 -5.23
C VAL A 249 7.52 2.73 -5.63
N THR A 250 7.32 4.04 -5.81
CA THR A 250 6.02 4.58 -6.27
C THR A 250 5.69 4.14 -7.68
N ILE A 251 6.63 4.21 -8.63
CA ILE A 251 6.40 3.72 -9.99
C ILE A 251 5.99 2.24 -9.92
N ALA A 252 6.70 1.42 -9.15
CA ALA A 252 6.44 -0.01 -9.05
C ALA A 252 5.14 -0.34 -8.32
N MET A 253 4.94 0.18 -7.10
CA MET A 253 3.79 -0.17 -6.24
C MET A 253 2.53 0.65 -6.52
N THR A 254 2.58 1.61 -7.44
CA THR A 254 1.40 2.37 -7.88
C THR A 254 1.22 2.28 -9.39
N GLY A 255 2.25 2.61 -10.16
CA GLY A 255 2.17 2.66 -11.63
C GLY A 255 2.13 1.28 -12.30
N LEU A 256 2.78 0.29 -11.70
CA LEU A 256 2.81 -1.10 -12.18
C LEU A 256 1.97 -2.03 -11.29
N ASP A 257 1.12 -1.47 -10.45
CA ASP A 257 0.22 -2.18 -9.56
C ASP A 257 -1.23 -2.06 -10.04
N GLN A 258 -1.90 -3.19 -10.26
CA GLN A 258 -3.26 -3.22 -10.80
C GLN A 258 -4.26 -2.54 -9.87
N ASP A 259 -4.10 -2.61 -8.54
CA ASP A 259 -5.04 -2.02 -7.58
C ASP A 259 -5.13 -0.49 -7.75
N MET A 260 -3.99 0.19 -7.74
CA MET A 260 -3.95 1.64 -7.90
C MET A 260 -4.31 2.08 -9.33
N MET A 261 -3.88 1.31 -10.33
CA MET A 261 -4.18 1.64 -11.74
C MET A 261 -5.62 1.35 -12.09
N GLN A 262 -6.26 0.32 -11.55
CA GLN A 262 -7.67 0.02 -11.78
C GLN A 262 -8.58 1.19 -11.35
N LYS A 263 -8.26 1.85 -10.24
CA LYS A 263 -8.97 3.08 -9.81
C LYS A 263 -8.77 4.22 -10.81
N ASN A 264 -7.54 4.48 -11.21
CA ASN A 264 -7.24 5.49 -12.24
C ASN A 264 -7.99 5.22 -13.56
N LEU A 265 -7.98 3.96 -14.02
CA LEU A 265 -8.63 3.53 -15.26
C LEU A 265 -10.16 3.52 -15.18
N SER A 266 -10.74 3.71 -14.00
CA SER A 266 -12.18 3.90 -13.83
C SER A 266 -12.66 5.32 -14.17
N CYS A 267 -11.78 6.31 -14.28
CA CYS A 267 -12.11 7.67 -14.72
C CYS A 267 -12.56 7.68 -16.18
N ASN A 268 -13.40 8.65 -16.54
CA ASN A 268 -13.99 8.73 -17.89
C ASN A 268 -12.94 8.89 -19.01
N ASN A 269 -11.87 9.62 -18.74
CA ASN A 269 -10.84 9.93 -19.74
C ASN A 269 -9.49 10.23 -19.08
N ILE A 270 -8.44 10.29 -19.91
CA ILE A 270 -7.07 10.54 -19.49
C ILE A 270 -6.90 11.86 -18.72
N LYS A 271 -7.59 12.94 -19.12
CA LYS A 271 -7.47 14.26 -18.46
C LYS A 271 -8.00 14.19 -17.02
N GLU A 272 -9.12 13.48 -16.81
CA GLU A 272 -9.67 13.25 -15.48
C GLU A 272 -8.75 12.36 -14.63
N ALA A 273 -8.17 11.31 -15.21
CA ALA A 273 -7.23 10.44 -14.52
C ALA A 273 -5.93 11.20 -14.14
N GLN A 274 -5.43 12.07 -15.00
CA GLN A 274 -4.28 12.92 -14.67
C GLN A 274 -4.64 13.93 -13.58
N LYS A 275 -5.80 14.58 -13.66
CA LYS A 275 -6.30 15.49 -12.62
C LYS A 275 -6.42 14.79 -11.28
N ASN A 276 -6.96 13.54 -11.28
CA ASN A 276 -6.96 12.68 -10.11
C ASN A 276 -5.55 12.50 -9.54
N MET A 277 -4.58 12.07 -10.35
CA MET A 277 -3.22 11.80 -9.89
C MET A 277 -2.51 13.03 -9.32
N PHE A 278 -2.64 14.20 -9.97
CA PHE A 278 -2.02 15.42 -9.45
C PHE A 278 -2.64 15.88 -8.13
N THR A 279 -3.99 15.82 -8.03
CA THR A 279 -4.69 16.13 -6.77
C THR A 279 -4.29 15.16 -5.67
N PHE A 280 -4.30 13.87 -5.97
CA PHE A 280 -3.85 12.82 -5.06
C PHE A 280 -2.41 13.08 -4.57
N THR A 281 -1.47 13.39 -5.48
CA THR A 281 -0.07 13.68 -5.14
C THR A 281 0.04 14.85 -4.15
N THR A 282 -0.64 15.95 -4.43
CA THR A 282 -0.60 17.14 -3.56
C THR A 282 -1.12 16.82 -2.16
N VAL A 283 -2.28 16.18 -2.07
CA VAL A 283 -2.90 15.82 -0.79
C VAL A 283 -2.06 14.78 -0.04
N PHE A 284 -1.49 13.81 -0.75
CA PHE A 284 -0.61 12.80 -0.18
C PHE A 284 0.63 13.42 0.52
N VAL A 285 1.29 14.38 -0.13
CA VAL A 285 2.45 15.08 0.47
C VAL A 285 2.03 15.84 1.73
N ILE A 286 0.93 16.58 1.66
CA ILE A 286 0.43 17.38 2.80
C ILE A 286 0.07 16.48 3.99
N ILE A 287 -0.67 15.39 3.77
CA ILE A 287 -1.10 14.49 4.85
C ILE A 287 0.11 13.81 5.52
N ASN A 288 1.16 13.46 4.76
CA ASN A 288 2.36 12.88 5.36
C ASN A 288 3.10 13.85 6.31
N ILE A 289 3.04 15.17 6.09
CA ILE A 289 3.54 16.17 7.05
C ILE A 289 2.74 16.06 8.37
N PHE A 290 1.42 15.92 8.28
CA PHE A 290 0.60 15.75 9.48
C PHE A 290 0.93 14.45 10.23
N PHE A 291 1.15 13.33 9.54
CA PHE A 291 1.57 12.08 10.18
C PHE A 291 2.90 12.21 10.91
N LEU A 292 3.88 12.87 10.31
CA LEU A 292 5.17 13.13 10.95
C LEU A 292 5.02 14.07 12.14
N SER A 293 4.16 15.08 12.04
CA SER A 293 3.84 15.99 13.15
C SER A 293 3.18 15.25 14.31
N VAL A 294 2.23 14.34 14.03
CA VAL A 294 1.66 13.43 15.05
C VAL A 294 2.79 12.65 15.73
N GLY A 295 3.73 12.09 14.96
CA GLY A 295 4.86 11.35 15.50
C GLY A 295 5.69 12.18 16.48
N ALA A 296 6.13 13.35 16.09
CA ALA A 296 6.89 14.24 16.98
C ALA A 296 6.13 14.58 18.25
N LEU A 297 4.84 14.93 18.13
CA LEU A 297 3.99 15.24 19.28
C LEU A 297 3.76 14.04 20.22
N LEU A 298 3.63 12.82 19.67
CA LEU A 298 3.51 11.59 20.47
C LEU A 298 4.76 11.37 21.33
N TYR A 299 5.96 11.54 20.75
CA TYR A 299 7.22 11.37 21.51
C TYR A 299 7.43 12.50 22.54
N VAL A 300 7.05 13.73 22.22
CA VAL A 300 7.05 14.84 23.20
C VAL A 300 6.07 14.53 24.34
N TYR A 301 4.88 14.05 24.03
CA TYR A 301 3.86 13.66 25.01
C TYR A 301 4.36 12.51 25.89
N ALA A 302 4.93 11.47 25.28
CA ALA A 302 5.49 10.33 26.01
C ALA A 302 6.60 10.75 26.96
N SER A 303 7.56 11.56 26.51
CA SER A 303 8.65 12.07 27.32
C SER A 303 8.15 12.90 28.51
N LYS A 304 7.16 13.80 28.27
CA LYS A 304 6.61 14.67 29.33
C LYS A 304 5.83 13.89 30.39
N ASN A 305 5.21 12.76 30.01
CA ASN A 305 4.40 11.94 30.91
C ASN A 305 5.12 10.67 31.40
N GLY A 306 6.41 10.50 31.13
CA GLY A 306 7.17 9.32 31.56
C GLY A 306 6.69 8.00 30.95
N ILE A 307 6.13 8.04 29.74
CA ILE A 307 5.64 6.84 29.03
C ILE A 307 6.80 6.22 28.28
N GLU A 308 7.15 4.98 28.64
CA GLU A 308 8.18 4.19 27.96
C GLU A 308 7.64 3.60 26.64
N LEU A 309 8.55 3.35 25.70
CA LEU A 309 8.19 2.66 24.46
C LEU A 309 7.72 1.23 24.79
N PRO A 310 6.54 0.82 24.26
CA PRO A 310 6.06 -0.54 24.45
C PRO A 310 7.07 -1.56 23.93
N LEU A 311 7.31 -2.61 24.72
CA LEU A 311 8.21 -3.68 24.35
C LEU A 311 7.48 -4.78 23.59
N ASP A 312 8.17 -5.39 22.67
CA ASP A 312 7.76 -6.64 22.04
C ASP A 312 7.91 -7.78 23.04
N HIS A 313 6.83 -8.54 23.26
CA HIS A 313 6.81 -9.60 24.27
C HIS A 313 7.73 -10.79 23.95
N ILE A 314 8.10 -10.96 22.67
CA ILE A 314 8.95 -12.09 22.23
C ILE A 314 10.42 -11.69 22.24
N THR A 315 10.74 -10.50 21.71
CA THR A 315 12.12 -10.05 21.51
C THR A 315 12.65 -9.15 22.62
N GLY A 316 11.77 -8.60 23.47
CA GLY A 316 12.11 -7.61 24.51
C GLY A 316 12.59 -6.26 23.96
N LYS A 317 12.51 -6.04 22.64
CA LYS A 317 12.94 -4.78 22.00
C LYS A 317 11.81 -3.76 21.95
N PRO A 318 12.13 -2.44 21.99
CA PRO A 318 11.15 -1.39 21.79
C PRO A 318 10.43 -1.56 20.43
N ARG A 319 9.09 -1.47 20.44
CA ARG A 319 8.24 -1.60 19.28
C ARG A 319 7.50 -0.30 19.01
N THR A 320 8.07 0.52 18.16
CA THR A 320 7.58 1.87 17.82
C THR A 320 6.16 1.89 17.26
N ASP A 321 5.75 0.83 16.57
CA ASP A 321 4.38 0.64 16.05
C ASP A 321 3.30 0.65 17.16
N PHE A 322 3.65 0.38 18.41
CA PHE A 322 2.67 0.38 19.50
C PHE A 322 2.60 1.70 20.29
N LEU A 323 3.50 2.67 20.04
CA LEU A 323 3.48 3.92 20.77
C LEU A 323 2.17 4.70 20.57
N PHE A 324 1.73 4.87 19.33
CA PHE A 324 0.52 5.59 19.03
C PHE A 324 -0.74 4.89 19.60
N PRO A 325 -0.96 3.57 19.36
CA PRO A 325 -2.04 2.84 20.02
C PRO A 325 -2.00 2.94 21.55
N GLU A 326 -0.83 2.81 22.17
CA GLU A 326 -0.66 2.89 23.62
C GLU A 326 -1.14 4.22 24.17
N ILE A 327 -0.66 5.33 23.59
CA ILE A 327 -1.07 6.66 24.01
C ILE A 327 -2.57 6.87 23.76
N ALA A 328 -3.06 6.49 22.58
CA ALA A 328 -4.46 6.71 22.22
C ALA A 328 -5.44 5.95 23.14
N PHE A 329 -5.14 4.70 23.49
CA PHE A 329 -6.07 3.86 24.26
C PHE A 329 -5.88 3.97 25.78
N ASN A 330 -4.66 4.18 26.27
CA ASN A 330 -4.35 4.09 27.69
C ASN A 330 -4.08 5.44 28.38
N HIS A 331 -3.68 6.47 27.61
CA HIS A 331 -3.28 7.77 28.17
C HIS A 331 -4.14 8.95 27.75
N LEU A 332 -4.95 8.82 26.68
CA LEU A 332 -5.91 9.84 26.28
C LEU A 332 -7.33 9.45 26.73
N SER A 333 -8.28 10.42 26.59
CA SER A 333 -9.69 10.21 26.92
C SER A 333 -10.41 9.33 25.87
N LEU A 334 -11.69 9.00 26.12
CA LEU A 334 -12.49 8.13 25.25
C LEU A 334 -12.58 8.64 23.80
N ILE A 335 -12.78 9.95 23.60
CA ILE A 335 -12.99 10.50 22.25
C ILE A 335 -11.74 10.30 21.36
N PRO A 336 -10.52 10.69 21.78
CA PRO A 336 -9.31 10.39 21.01
C PRO A 336 -9.11 8.90 20.70
N ALA A 337 -9.41 8.02 21.66
CA ALA A 337 -9.28 6.57 21.44
C ALA A 337 -10.24 6.06 20.36
N VAL A 338 -11.51 6.49 20.37
CA VAL A 338 -12.49 6.13 19.33
C VAL A 338 -12.06 6.70 17.98
N VAL A 339 -11.63 7.95 17.94
CA VAL A 339 -11.17 8.62 16.72
C VAL A 339 -9.96 7.90 16.13
N PHE A 340 -8.97 7.54 16.96
CA PHE A 340 -7.82 6.74 16.55
C PHE A 340 -8.24 5.38 15.97
N MET A 341 -9.09 4.64 16.68
CA MET A 341 -9.53 3.32 16.26
C MET A 341 -10.28 3.35 14.93
N LEU A 342 -11.20 4.31 14.76
CA LEU A 342 -11.95 4.46 13.50
C LEU A 342 -11.03 4.88 12.35
N GLY A 343 -10.09 5.79 12.57
CA GLY A 343 -9.10 6.19 11.57
C GLY A 343 -8.20 5.03 11.13
N LEU A 344 -7.69 4.27 12.09
CA LEU A 344 -6.86 3.10 11.84
C LEU A 344 -7.62 2.01 11.07
N THR A 345 -8.84 1.70 11.50
CA THR A 345 -9.67 0.69 10.83
C THR A 345 -10.03 1.13 9.41
N ALA A 346 -10.41 2.40 9.23
CA ALA A 346 -10.73 2.97 7.94
C ALA A 346 -9.53 2.89 6.96
N ALA A 347 -8.34 3.33 7.40
CA ALA A 347 -7.12 3.29 6.59
C ALA A 347 -6.76 1.87 6.11
N THR A 348 -6.94 0.89 6.97
CA THR A 348 -6.57 -0.49 6.66
C THR A 348 -7.58 -1.18 5.77
N PHE A 349 -8.86 -0.95 6.02
CA PHE A 349 -9.92 -1.60 5.26
C PHE A 349 -9.96 -1.05 3.84
N ALA A 350 -9.77 0.27 3.63
CA ALA A 350 -9.62 0.88 2.31
C ALA A 350 -8.44 0.30 1.49
N THR A 351 -7.39 -0.13 2.16
CA THR A 351 -6.25 -0.77 1.48
C THR A 351 -6.51 -2.24 1.17
N THR A 352 -7.15 -2.96 2.08
CA THR A 352 -7.33 -4.41 1.98
C THR A 352 -8.46 -4.78 1.03
N ASP A 353 -9.60 -4.08 1.06
CA ASP A 353 -10.75 -4.33 0.18
C ASP A 353 -10.42 -4.02 -1.27
N SER A 354 -9.70 -2.93 -1.48
CA SER A 354 -9.18 -2.53 -2.78
C SER A 354 -8.22 -3.57 -3.36
N ALA A 355 -7.24 -4.01 -2.55
CA ALA A 355 -6.30 -5.05 -2.95
C ALA A 355 -7.00 -6.37 -3.29
N LEU A 356 -7.95 -6.82 -2.47
CA LEU A 356 -8.69 -8.06 -2.69
C LEU A 356 -9.51 -7.99 -4.01
N THR A 357 -10.09 -6.83 -4.33
CA THR A 357 -10.80 -6.61 -5.58
C THR A 357 -9.86 -6.61 -6.78
N ALA A 358 -8.70 -5.97 -6.67
CA ALA A 358 -7.70 -5.94 -7.73
C ALA A 358 -7.06 -7.31 -7.98
N LEU A 359 -6.76 -8.07 -6.93
CA LEU A 359 -6.29 -9.45 -7.02
C LEU A 359 -7.34 -10.34 -7.72
N THR A 360 -8.61 -10.20 -7.35
CA THR A 360 -9.72 -10.92 -8.00
C THR A 360 -9.84 -10.54 -9.47
N THR A 361 -9.75 -9.24 -9.79
CA THR A 361 -9.79 -8.74 -11.17
C THR A 361 -8.64 -9.30 -11.98
N SER A 362 -7.40 -9.18 -11.50
CA SER A 362 -6.23 -9.69 -12.21
C SER A 362 -6.31 -11.20 -12.40
N PHE A 363 -6.69 -11.97 -11.37
CA PHE A 363 -6.82 -13.41 -11.54
C PHE A 363 -7.90 -13.78 -12.58
N CYS A 364 -9.06 -13.16 -12.55
CA CYS A 364 -10.13 -13.41 -13.52
C CYS A 364 -9.75 -12.98 -14.94
N VAL A 365 -9.15 -11.79 -15.08
CA VAL A 365 -8.79 -11.23 -16.39
C VAL A 365 -7.55 -11.91 -16.96
N ASP A 366 -6.49 -11.97 -16.15
CA ASP A 366 -5.17 -12.36 -16.63
C ASP A 366 -4.97 -13.88 -16.69
N PHE A 367 -5.63 -14.67 -15.83
CA PHE A 367 -5.49 -16.13 -15.80
C PHE A 367 -6.70 -16.87 -16.37
N LEU A 368 -7.92 -16.43 -16.04
CA LEU A 368 -9.15 -17.07 -16.53
C LEU A 368 -9.65 -16.49 -17.87
N GLY A 369 -8.99 -15.44 -18.39
CA GLY A 369 -9.27 -14.87 -19.72
C GLY A 369 -10.62 -14.15 -19.82
N PHE A 370 -11.12 -13.57 -18.73
CA PHE A 370 -12.42 -12.91 -18.71
C PHE A 370 -12.52 -11.74 -19.70
N SER A 371 -11.41 -11.05 -19.99
CA SER A 371 -11.39 -9.98 -21.01
C SER A 371 -11.74 -10.44 -22.44
N LYS A 372 -11.55 -11.74 -22.74
CA LYS A 372 -11.78 -12.36 -24.05
C LYS A 372 -13.13 -13.10 -24.12
N ARG A 373 -13.92 -13.13 -23.03
CA ARG A 373 -15.20 -13.85 -22.96
C ARG A 373 -16.35 -12.99 -23.47
N LYS A 374 -17.22 -13.59 -24.31
CA LYS A 374 -18.47 -12.98 -24.76
C LYS A 374 -19.57 -13.01 -23.67
N ASP A 375 -19.50 -13.98 -22.77
CA ASP A 375 -20.47 -14.24 -21.69
C ASP A 375 -20.01 -13.70 -20.33
N LEU A 376 -19.28 -12.57 -20.34
CA LEU A 376 -18.65 -11.98 -19.15
C LEU A 376 -19.60 -11.81 -17.95
N ASN A 377 -20.87 -11.51 -18.21
CA ASN A 377 -21.88 -11.25 -17.18
C ASN A 377 -22.83 -12.44 -16.96
N SER A 378 -22.49 -13.63 -17.43
CA SER A 378 -23.24 -14.85 -17.15
C SER A 378 -23.22 -15.20 -15.65
N VAL A 379 -24.22 -15.93 -15.17
CA VAL A 379 -24.29 -16.41 -13.78
C VAL A 379 -23.07 -17.25 -13.43
N ALA A 380 -22.59 -18.07 -14.37
CA ALA A 380 -21.39 -18.89 -14.21
C ALA A 380 -20.13 -18.04 -14.01
N ALA A 381 -19.95 -16.99 -14.83
CA ALA A 381 -18.81 -16.08 -14.70
C ALA A 381 -18.83 -15.30 -13.38
N ILE A 382 -19.99 -14.81 -12.95
CA ILE A 382 -20.16 -14.15 -11.67
C ILE A 382 -19.85 -15.10 -10.51
N ARG A 383 -20.34 -16.35 -10.55
CA ARG A 383 -20.04 -17.39 -9.54
C ARG A 383 -18.52 -17.69 -9.49
N THR A 384 -17.86 -17.81 -10.64
CA THR A 384 -16.42 -18.04 -10.71
C THR A 384 -15.66 -16.90 -10.05
N ARG A 385 -16.03 -15.64 -10.30
CA ARG A 385 -15.44 -14.47 -9.64
C ARG A 385 -15.60 -14.55 -8.11
N HIS A 386 -16.77 -14.93 -7.58
CA HIS A 386 -16.99 -15.07 -6.14
C HIS A 386 -16.10 -16.16 -5.53
N ILE A 387 -15.95 -17.30 -6.22
CA ILE A 387 -15.03 -18.37 -5.77
C ILE A 387 -13.60 -17.87 -5.70
N VAL A 388 -13.14 -17.17 -6.74
CA VAL A 388 -11.79 -16.57 -6.77
C VAL A 388 -11.62 -15.56 -5.62
N HIS A 389 -12.60 -14.70 -5.39
CA HIS A 389 -12.57 -13.70 -4.34
C HIS A 389 -12.45 -14.33 -2.94
N ILE A 390 -13.22 -15.38 -2.66
CA ILE A 390 -13.13 -16.16 -1.40
C ILE A 390 -11.75 -16.85 -1.31
N GLY A 391 -11.30 -17.50 -2.38
CA GLY A 391 -10.00 -18.19 -2.39
C GLY A 391 -8.84 -17.26 -2.07
N LEU A 392 -8.84 -16.04 -2.63
CA LEU A 392 -7.84 -15.01 -2.34
C LEU A 392 -7.94 -14.48 -0.91
N SER A 393 -9.16 -14.35 -0.36
CA SER A 393 -9.37 -13.99 1.05
C SER A 393 -8.79 -15.04 1.99
N LEU A 394 -8.98 -16.32 1.69
CA LEU A 394 -8.41 -17.43 2.45
C LEU A 394 -6.88 -17.48 2.34
N LEU A 395 -6.34 -17.19 1.16
CA LEU A 395 -4.88 -17.08 0.98
C LEU A 395 -4.31 -15.94 1.83
N MET A 396 -4.95 -14.77 1.85
CA MET A 396 -4.55 -13.66 2.73
C MET A 396 -4.63 -14.05 4.21
N PHE A 397 -5.69 -14.76 4.62
CA PHE A 397 -5.82 -15.30 5.97
C PHE A 397 -4.61 -16.16 6.35
N MET A 398 -4.24 -17.12 5.51
CA MET A 398 -3.08 -17.99 5.75
C MET A 398 -1.78 -17.20 5.87
N VAL A 399 -1.56 -16.22 4.98
CA VAL A 399 -0.36 -15.37 5.02
C VAL A 399 -0.31 -14.55 6.31
N ILE A 400 -1.42 -13.98 6.78
CA ILE A 400 -1.47 -13.20 8.01
C ILE A 400 -1.16 -14.06 9.23
N VAL A 401 -1.77 -15.24 9.33
CA VAL A 401 -1.55 -16.16 10.46
C VAL A 401 -0.09 -16.64 10.47
N LEU A 402 0.45 -17.00 9.30
CA LEU A 402 1.87 -17.39 9.18
C LEU A 402 2.80 -16.23 9.56
N PHE A 403 2.52 -15.02 9.09
CA PHE A 403 3.32 -13.85 9.40
C PHE A 403 3.34 -13.52 10.90
N ASN A 404 2.23 -13.72 11.60
CA ASN A 404 2.16 -13.55 13.05
C ASN A 404 3.14 -14.45 13.82
N VAL A 405 3.44 -15.64 13.28
CA VAL A 405 4.37 -16.59 13.90
C VAL A 405 5.84 -16.26 13.60
N VAL A 406 6.11 -15.69 12.42
CA VAL A 406 7.48 -15.52 11.88
C VAL A 406 8.02 -14.11 12.06
N ASN A 407 7.16 -13.10 12.22
CA ASN A 407 7.58 -11.70 12.17
C ASN A 407 8.28 -11.21 13.43
N ASN A 408 9.53 -10.76 13.26
CA ASN A 408 10.37 -10.15 14.32
C ASN A 408 10.77 -8.69 13.98
N ALA A 409 10.22 -8.08 12.92
CA ALA A 409 10.59 -6.75 12.44
C ALA A 409 9.39 -5.79 12.43
N ALA A 410 9.66 -4.50 12.36
CA ALA A 410 8.62 -3.51 12.10
C ALA A 410 7.92 -3.80 10.76
N VAL A 411 6.58 -3.74 10.76
CA VAL A 411 5.77 -4.15 9.60
C VAL A 411 6.08 -3.31 8.36
N VAL A 412 6.33 -2.00 8.53
CA VAL A 412 6.69 -1.12 7.42
C VAL A 412 7.97 -1.56 6.72
N SER A 413 8.98 -1.94 7.49
CA SER A 413 10.26 -2.42 6.94
C SER A 413 10.08 -3.75 6.20
N ALA A 414 9.27 -4.67 6.73
CA ALA A 414 8.95 -5.93 6.07
C ALA A 414 8.24 -5.72 4.72
N ILE A 415 7.28 -4.78 4.65
CA ILE A 415 6.57 -4.44 3.41
C ILE A 415 7.53 -3.92 2.33
N PHE A 416 8.40 -2.95 2.66
CA PHE A 416 9.34 -2.40 1.68
C PHE A 416 10.41 -3.41 1.27
N THR A 417 10.87 -4.26 2.19
CA THR A 417 11.80 -5.34 1.87
C THR A 417 11.19 -6.32 0.85
N VAL A 418 9.97 -6.81 1.12
CA VAL A 418 9.25 -7.69 0.19
C VAL A 418 9.02 -6.99 -1.15
N ALA A 419 8.60 -5.72 -1.13
CA ALA A 419 8.37 -4.93 -2.33
C ALA A 419 9.63 -4.80 -3.18
N SER A 420 10.79 -4.53 -2.58
CA SER A 420 12.07 -4.38 -3.28
C SER A 420 12.47 -5.64 -4.05
N TYR A 421 12.18 -6.82 -3.49
CA TYR A 421 12.46 -8.09 -4.17
C TYR A 421 11.39 -8.50 -5.17
N THR A 422 10.13 -8.24 -4.90
CA THR A 422 9.02 -8.73 -5.73
C THR A 422 8.63 -7.79 -6.87
N TYR A 423 8.61 -6.46 -6.65
CA TYR A 423 8.27 -5.50 -7.70
C TYR A 423 9.45 -5.12 -8.61
N GLY A 424 10.70 -5.41 -8.22
CA GLY A 424 11.87 -5.12 -9.06
C GLY A 424 11.77 -5.74 -10.47
N PRO A 425 11.44 -7.04 -10.61
CA PRO A 425 11.25 -7.64 -11.93
C PRO A 425 10.15 -6.97 -12.77
N LEU A 426 9.05 -6.51 -12.17
CA LEU A 426 8.03 -5.73 -12.88
C LEU A 426 8.60 -4.43 -13.42
N LEU A 427 9.39 -3.72 -12.61
CA LEU A 427 10.06 -2.49 -13.03
C LEU A 427 10.99 -2.75 -14.23
N GLY A 428 11.75 -3.86 -14.22
CA GLY A 428 12.60 -4.27 -15.32
C GLY A 428 11.84 -4.63 -16.59
N LEU A 429 10.72 -5.37 -16.48
CA LEU A 429 9.85 -5.73 -17.60
C LEU A 429 9.24 -4.50 -18.26
N TYR A 430 8.66 -3.59 -17.47
CA TYR A 430 8.09 -2.35 -18.00
C TYR A 430 9.14 -1.42 -18.55
N GLY A 431 10.29 -1.28 -17.87
CA GLY A 431 11.42 -0.50 -18.37
C GLY A 431 11.90 -1.01 -19.73
N PHE A 432 12.08 -2.33 -19.88
CA PHE A 432 12.45 -2.91 -21.17
C PHE A 432 11.38 -2.64 -22.24
N GLY A 433 10.10 -2.85 -21.91
CA GLY A 433 8.99 -2.61 -22.84
C GLY A 433 8.92 -1.17 -23.33
N LEU A 434 9.17 -0.19 -22.44
CA LEU A 434 9.08 1.25 -22.74
C LEU A 434 10.28 1.77 -23.50
N PHE A 435 11.52 1.35 -23.12
CA PHE A 435 12.75 1.92 -23.66
C PHE A 435 13.30 1.16 -24.86
N MET A 436 13.07 -0.17 -24.95
CA MET A 436 13.59 -1.03 -26.02
C MET A 436 12.56 -1.31 -27.11
N LYS A 437 11.92 -0.27 -27.66
CA LYS A 437 10.80 -0.38 -28.62
C LYS A 437 11.08 -1.29 -29.84
N ASN A 438 12.28 -1.31 -30.34
CA ASN A 438 12.70 -2.07 -31.52
C ASN A 438 13.21 -3.47 -31.20
N ARG A 439 13.13 -3.90 -29.93
CA ARG A 439 13.58 -5.23 -29.50
C ARG A 439 12.45 -6.03 -28.88
N GLY A 440 12.36 -7.29 -29.24
CA GLY A 440 11.58 -8.32 -28.53
C GLY A 440 12.49 -9.16 -27.64
N VAL A 441 11.93 -10.15 -26.96
CA VAL A 441 12.64 -11.07 -26.08
C VAL A 441 12.34 -12.52 -26.46
N LYS A 442 13.18 -13.47 -26.03
CA LYS A 442 12.84 -14.89 -26.02
C LYS A 442 11.87 -15.14 -24.88
N ASP A 443 10.57 -14.94 -25.15
CA ASP A 443 9.49 -14.87 -24.15
C ASP A 443 9.49 -16.03 -23.13
N LYS A 444 9.77 -17.26 -23.56
CA LYS A 444 9.85 -18.47 -22.69
C LYS A 444 10.95 -18.40 -21.61
N LEU A 445 11.96 -17.54 -21.78
CA LEU A 445 13.06 -17.37 -20.82
C LEU A 445 12.79 -16.26 -19.80
N VAL A 446 11.80 -15.40 -20.03
CA VAL A 446 11.48 -14.27 -19.14
C VAL A 446 11.13 -14.70 -17.72
N PRO A 447 10.32 -15.76 -17.49
CA PRO A 447 10.05 -16.24 -16.13
C PRO A 447 11.31 -16.55 -15.33
N PHE A 448 12.31 -17.19 -15.96
CA PHE A 448 13.58 -17.55 -15.31
C PHE A 448 14.38 -16.30 -14.91
N ILE A 449 14.42 -15.28 -15.78
CA ILE A 449 15.10 -14.01 -15.46
C ILE A 449 14.41 -13.32 -14.30
N CYS A 450 13.07 -13.26 -14.30
CA CYS A 450 12.30 -12.63 -13.24
C CYS A 450 12.39 -13.36 -11.89
N LEU A 451 12.65 -14.68 -11.90
CA LEU A 451 12.92 -15.46 -10.68
C LEU A 451 14.37 -15.32 -10.21
N LEU A 452 15.32 -15.25 -11.15
CA LEU A 452 16.74 -15.16 -10.84
C LEU A 452 17.13 -13.76 -10.31
N SER A 453 16.52 -12.71 -10.85
CA SER A 453 16.83 -11.32 -10.50
C SER A 453 16.69 -11.02 -9.00
N PRO A 454 15.58 -11.35 -8.30
CA PRO A 454 15.48 -11.19 -6.86
C PRO A 454 16.51 -11.97 -6.07
N VAL A 455 16.89 -13.17 -6.55
CA VAL A 455 17.92 -14.00 -5.89
C VAL A 455 19.29 -13.32 -5.98
N ILE A 456 19.68 -12.85 -7.17
CA ILE A 456 20.93 -12.11 -7.36
C ILE A 456 20.91 -10.84 -6.51
N CYS A 457 19.80 -10.11 -6.51
CA CYS A 457 19.62 -8.90 -5.74
C CYS A 457 19.74 -9.16 -4.22
N PHE A 458 19.19 -10.27 -3.73
CA PHE A 458 19.31 -10.69 -2.34
C PHE A 458 20.77 -11.01 -1.98
N LEU A 459 21.47 -11.78 -2.80
CA LEU A 459 22.88 -12.10 -2.58
C LEU A 459 23.76 -10.84 -2.60
N LEU A 460 23.48 -9.91 -3.52
CA LEU A 460 24.18 -8.63 -3.60
C LEU A 460 23.93 -7.80 -2.32
N ASN A 461 22.68 -7.69 -1.87
CA ASN A 461 22.34 -6.95 -0.66
C ASN A 461 22.98 -7.56 0.59
N ALA A 462 22.92 -8.90 0.72
CA ALA A 462 23.49 -9.62 1.86
C ALA A 462 25.03 -9.44 1.98
N ASN A 463 25.71 -9.28 0.84
CA ASN A 463 27.15 -9.12 0.77
C ASN A 463 27.60 -7.68 0.42
N SER A 464 26.69 -6.72 0.40
CA SER A 464 26.95 -5.35 -0.08
C SER A 464 28.07 -4.65 0.70
N LYS A 465 28.13 -4.82 2.00
CA LYS A 465 29.17 -4.24 2.85
C LYS A 465 30.59 -4.69 2.45
N THR A 466 30.72 -5.95 2.05
CA THR A 466 32.01 -6.53 1.64
C THR A 466 32.33 -6.22 0.18
N LEU A 467 31.34 -6.38 -0.72
CA LEU A 467 31.52 -6.22 -2.17
C LEU A 467 31.56 -4.75 -2.61
N MET A 468 30.93 -3.83 -1.86
CA MET A 468 30.72 -2.44 -2.24
C MET A 468 31.27 -1.46 -1.19
N ALA A 469 32.43 -1.76 -0.60
CA ALA A 469 33.14 -0.88 0.33
C ALA A 469 32.27 -0.32 1.49
N GLY A 470 31.44 -1.16 2.07
CA GLY A 470 30.58 -0.78 3.21
C GLY A 470 29.19 -0.26 2.82
N TYR A 471 28.82 -0.29 1.54
CA TYR A 471 27.53 0.24 1.10
C TYR A 471 26.35 -0.53 1.73
N VAL A 472 25.40 0.25 2.25
CA VAL A 472 24.16 -0.27 2.87
C VAL A 472 22.97 0.17 2.00
N PHE A 473 22.28 -0.81 1.44
CA PHE A 473 21.05 -0.58 0.68
C PHE A 473 19.87 -0.23 1.59
N ASP A 474 18.94 0.55 1.03
CA ASP A 474 17.59 0.78 1.55
C ASP A 474 16.58 0.56 0.41
N ASN A 475 15.58 1.43 0.28
CA ASN A 475 14.49 1.28 -0.69
C ASN A 475 14.94 1.41 -2.16
N GLU A 476 16.10 2.01 -2.44
CA GLU A 476 16.69 2.05 -3.79
C GLU A 476 17.10 0.66 -4.31
N LEU A 477 17.12 -0.37 -3.46
CA LEU A 477 17.37 -1.75 -3.86
C LEU A 477 16.41 -2.22 -4.96
N ILE A 478 15.18 -1.69 -5.01
CA ILE A 478 14.21 -2.00 -6.07
C ILE A 478 14.72 -1.61 -7.46
N VAL A 479 15.51 -0.53 -7.56
CA VAL A 479 16.12 -0.09 -8.82
C VAL A 479 17.17 -1.09 -9.28
N VAL A 480 18.00 -1.56 -8.35
CA VAL A 480 19.03 -2.56 -8.62
C VAL A 480 18.39 -3.84 -9.14
N ASN A 481 17.35 -4.33 -8.47
CA ASN A 481 16.60 -5.52 -8.89
C ASN A 481 15.95 -5.32 -10.28
N GLY A 482 15.36 -4.14 -10.52
CA GLY A 482 14.81 -3.78 -11.83
C GLY A 482 15.89 -3.74 -12.94
N LEU A 483 17.07 -3.20 -12.65
CA LEU A 483 18.21 -3.18 -13.58
C LEU A 483 18.74 -4.57 -13.87
N ILE A 484 18.86 -5.45 -12.88
CA ILE A 484 19.27 -6.86 -13.09
C ILE A 484 18.28 -7.53 -14.05
N THR A 485 16.97 -7.35 -13.84
CA THR A 485 15.94 -7.88 -14.74
C THR A 485 16.08 -7.28 -16.14
N PHE A 486 16.23 -5.95 -16.25
CA PHE A 486 16.38 -5.26 -17.54
C PHE A 486 17.59 -5.77 -18.33
N ILE A 487 18.75 -5.91 -17.68
CA ILE A 487 19.98 -6.47 -18.28
C ILE A 487 19.76 -7.90 -18.70
N GLY A 488 19.14 -8.73 -17.85
CA GLY A 488 18.79 -10.11 -18.20
C GLY A 488 17.90 -10.19 -19.45
N LEU A 489 16.93 -9.29 -19.59
CA LEU A 489 16.08 -9.19 -20.78
C LEU A 489 16.87 -8.73 -22.02
N LEU A 490 17.86 -7.84 -21.87
CA LEU A 490 18.76 -7.45 -22.95
C LEU A 490 19.57 -8.63 -23.48
N LEU A 491 20.05 -9.50 -22.60
CA LEU A 491 20.85 -10.69 -22.99
C LEU A 491 20.03 -11.69 -23.80
N ILE A 492 18.73 -11.82 -23.57
CA ILE A 492 17.83 -12.70 -24.33
C ILE A 492 17.07 -11.97 -25.43
N SER A 493 17.40 -10.67 -25.68
CA SER A 493 16.68 -9.87 -26.65
C SER A 493 16.98 -10.28 -28.09
N ARG A 494 16.02 -10.01 -28.97
CA ARG A 494 16.08 -10.21 -30.42
C ARG A 494 15.45 -9.02 -31.14
N PRO A 495 15.71 -8.77 -32.44
CA PRO A 495 14.99 -7.77 -33.21
C PRO A 495 13.48 -7.98 -33.09
N ALA A 496 12.73 -6.90 -32.98
CA ALA A 496 11.28 -6.95 -32.90
C ALA A 496 10.72 -7.52 -34.21
N THR A 497 9.79 -8.47 -34.14
CA THR A 497 9.00 -8.88 -35.28
C THR A 497 7.96 -7.80 -35.58
N SER A 498 7.53 -7.64 -36.84
CA SER A 498 6.63 -6.57 -37.30
C SER A 498 5.31 -6.44 -36.50
N LYS A 499 4.92 -7.47 -35.76
CA LYS A 499 3.73 -7.48 -34.87
C LYS A 499 3.93 -6.74 -33.51
N THR A 500 5.15 -6.36 -33.16
CA THR A 500 5.50 -5.76 -31.86
C THR A 500 5.93 -4.30 -31.94
N GLN A 501 5.74 -3.65 -33.11
CA GLN A 501 5.99 -2.22 -33.28
C GLN A 501 4.74 -1.41 -32.89
N PHE A 502 4.79 -0.73 -31.75
CA PHE A 502 3.82 0.29 -31.29
C PHE A 502 4.45 1.66 -31.21
#